data_c44c04ebcf6b3be00cfc28a69c390fe6
#
_entry.id   c44c04ebcf6b3be00cfc28a69c390fe6
#
_cell.length_a   1.000
_cell.length_b   1.000
_cell.length_c   1.000
_cell.angle_alpha   90.00
_cell.angle_beta   90.00
_cell.angle_gamma   90.00
#
_symmetry.space_group_name_H-M   'P 1'
#
loop_
_entity.id
_entity.type
_entity.pdbx_description
1 polymer ?
#
loop_
_entity_poly.entity_id
_entity_poly.type
_entity_poly.pdbx_seq_one_letter_code
_entity_poly.pdbx_strand_id
1 'polypeptide(L)'
;MLQFNYTVQNPLGMDFRRTGLLTKLAKRYTDTTITVAKGNQAAKANQLTRMMGLSIKNGDKIVVTIDGPAENSALFNLRSFFEDNL
;
A
#
# COMPACT_ATOMS: atom_id res chain seq x y z
N MET A 1 11.10 3.33 11.33
CA MET A 1 10.58 2.53 10.19
C MET A 1 9.70 1.42 10.71
N LEU A 2 8.49 1.30 10.17
CA LEU A 2 7.54 0.25 10.50
C LEU A 2 7.22 -0.55 9.24
N GLN A 3 6.75 -1.78 9.42
CA GLN A 3 6.51 -2.67 8.29
C GLN A 3 5.41 -3.66 8.66
N PHE A 4 4.54 -3.99 7.70
CA PHE A 4 3.60 -5.08 7.89
C PHE A 4 3.42 -5.85 6.59
N ASN A 5 3.03 -7.12 6.74
CA ASN A 5 2.73 -8.00 5.62
C ASN A 5 1.22 -8.11 5.45
N TYR A 6 0.77 -8.24 4.22
CA TYR A 6 -0.64 -8.43 3.95
C TYR A 6 -0.82 -9.37 2.76
N THR A 7 -1.79 -10.27 2.85
CA THR A 7 -2.16 -11.14 1.73
C THR A 7 -3.47 -10.62 1.16
N VAL A 8 -3.46 -10.27 -0.13
CA VAL A 8 -4.62 -9.68 -0.79
C VAL A 8 -5.73 -10.72 -0.91
N GLN A 9 -6.91 -10.40 -0.38
CA GLN A 9 -8.05 -11.31 -0.35
C GLN A 9 -9.17 -10.90 -1.30
N ASN A 10 -9.15 -9.66 -1.78
CA ASN A 10 -10.17 -9.18 -2.72
C ASN A 10 -10.03 -9.90 -4.06
N PRO A 11 -11.12 -10.48 -4.59
CA PRO A 11 -11.06 -11.20 -5.88
C PRO A 11 -10.55 -10.37 -7.04
N LEU A 12 -10.78 -9.06 -7.01
CA LEU A 12 -10.31 -8.16 -8.06
C LEU A 12 -8.87 -7.69 -7.82
N GLY A 13 -8.29 -8.03 -6.68
CA GLY A 13 -6.96 -7.59 -6.32
C GLY A 13 -6.90 -6.08 -6.16
N MET A 14 -5.74 -5.52 -6.45
CA MET A 14 -5.52 -4.08 -6.37
C MET A 14 -5.78 -3.46 -7.73
N ASP A 15 -7.07 -3.28 -8.04
CA ASP A 15 -7.48 -2.70 -9.31
C ASP A 15 -7.21 -1.20 -9.33
N PHE A 16 -7.53 -0.55 -10.45
CA PHE A 16 -7.29 0.89 -10.63
C PHE A 16 -7.97 1.73 -9.55
N ARG A 17 -9.22 1.40 -9.22
CA ARG A 17 -9.98 2.16 -8.23
C ARG A 17 -9.36 2.06 -6.84
N ARG A 18 -9.04 0.86 -6.40
CA ARG A 18 -8.45 0.63 -5.07
C ARG A 18 -7.05 1.20 -4.98
N THR A 19 -6.28 1.07 -6.05
CA THR A 19 -4.95 1.67 -6.10
C THR A 19 -5.03 3.19 -6.00
N GLY A 20 -6.01 3.80 -6.68
CA GLY A 20 -6.22 5.24 -6.60
C GLY A 20 -6.57 5.70 -5.19
N LEU A 21 -7.40 4.94 -4.49
CA LEU A 21 -7.75 5.25 -3.10
C LEU A 21 -6.54 5.16 -2.18
N LEU A 22 -5.70 4.15 -2.37
CA LEU A 22 -4.47 4.00 -1.58
C LEU A 22 -3.52 5.17 -1.84
N THR A 23 -3.34 5.53 -3.10
CA THR A 23 -2.46 6.64 -3.47
C THR A 23 -2.94 7.95 -2.83
N LYS A 24 -4.25 8.18 -2.84
CA LYS A 24 -4.84 9.37 -2.22
C LYS A 24 -4.57 9.38 -0.71
N LEU A 25 -4.72 8.23 -0.06
CA LEU A 25 -4.42 8.11 1.36
C LEU A 25 -2.94 8.36 1.64
N ALA A 26 -2.06 7.77 0.84
CA ALA A 26 -0.61 7.91 1.02
C ALA A 26 -0.16 9.37 0.86
N LYS A 27 -0.80 10.13 -0.01
CA LYS A 27 -0.44 11.54 -0.24
C LYS A 27 -0.72 12.44 0.95
N ARG A 28 -1.50 11.99 1.92
CA ARG A 28 -1.74 12.75 3.14
C ARG A 28 -0.49 12.81 4.03
N TYR A 29 0.40 11.87 3.85
CA TYR A 29 1.60 11.74 4.69
C TYR A 29 2.80 12.28 3.95
N THR A 30 2.90 13.62 3.87
CA THR A 30 3.94 14.28 3.08
C THR A 30 5.35 14.04 3.60
N ASP A 31 5.50 13.83 4.91
CA ASP A 31 6.80 13.63 5.55
C ASP A 31 7.11 12.15 5.80
N THR A 32 6.23 11.26 5.39
CA THR A 32 6.36 9.83 5.67
C THR A 32 6.32 9.06 4.35
N THR A 33 7.33 8.25 4.11
CA THR A 33 7.44 7.47 2.89
C THR A 33 6.74 6.12 3.09
N ILE A 34 5.82 5.80 2.19
CA ILE A 34 5.08 4.53 2.21
C ILE A 34 5.44 3.77 0.94
N THR A 35 5.98 2.57 1.11
CA THR A 35 6.42 1.72 0.00
C THR A 35 5.69 0.39 0.07
N VAL A 36 5.22 -0.07 -1.09
CA VAL A 36 4.58 -1.38 -1.22
C VAL A 36 5.47 -2.26 -2.08
N ALA A 37 5.79 -3.44 -1.57
CA ALA A 37 6.63 -4.40 -2.28
C ALA A 37 5.88 -5.69 -2.55
N LYS A 38 6.08 -6.23 -3.74
CA LYS A 38 5.58 -7.54 -4.15
C LYS A 38 6.76 -8.31 -4.73
N GLY A 39 7.22 -9.34 -4.01
CA GLY A 39 8.43 -10.04 -4.41
C GLY A 39 9.63 -9.09 -4.40
N ASN A 40 10.34 -9.03 -5.53
CA ASN A 40 11.50 -8.16 -5.66
C ASN A 40 11.16 -6.80 -6.32
N GLN A 41 9.89 -6.50 -6.50
CA GLN A 41 9.43 -5.23 -7.05
C GLN A 41 8.83 -4.37 -5.96
N ALA A 42 9.04 -3.06 -6.05
CA ALA A 42 8.51 -2.13 -5.07
C ALA A 42 8.14 -0.81 -5.72
N ALA A 43 7.17 -0.12 -5.11
CA ALA A 43 6.74 1.19 -5.58
C ALA A 43 6.30 2.03 -4.39
N LYS A 44 6.48 3.34 -4.50
CA LYS A 44 5.93 4.26 -3.50
C LYS A 44 4.42 4.33 -3.67
N ALA A 45 3.71 4.23 -2.55
CA ALA A 45 2.26 4.18 -2.56
C ALA A 45 1.61 5.46 -3.11
N ASN A 46 2.33 6.58 -3.06
CA ASN A 46 1.82 7.85 -3.57
C ASN A 46 2.02 8.03 -5.10
N GLN A 47 2.48 6.99 -5.79
CA GLN A 47 2.71 7.03 -7.23
C GLN A 47 1.81 5.99 -7.92
N LEU A 48 0.68 6.47 -8.43
CA LEU A 48 -0.36 5.58 -8.98
C LEU A 48 0.14 4.68 -10.09
N THR A 49 0.83 5.25 -11.07
CA THR A 49 1.30 4.48 -12.23
C THR A 49 2.28 3.38 -11.81
N ARG A 50 3.19 3.70 -10.91
CA ARG A 50 4.16 2.73 -10.43
C ARG A 50 3.51 1.63 -9.61
N MET A 51 2.51 1.99 -8.80
CA MET A 51 1.73 1.01 -8.03
C MET A 51 1.00 0.05 -8.96
N MET A 52 0.40 0.57 -10.03
CA MET A 52 -0.29 -0.27 -11.02
C MET A 52 0.68 -1.25 -11.69
N GLY A 53 1.93 -0.85 -11.85
CA GLY A 53 2.95 -1.70 -12.44
C GLY A 53 3.30 -2.93 -11.61
N LEU A 54 2.94 -2.96 -10.33
CA LEU A 54 3.17 -4.13 -9.48
C LEU A 54 2.21 -5.28 -9.79
N SER A 55 1.09 -5.03 -10.45
CA SER A 55 0.10 -6.04 -10.81
C SER A 55 -0.33 -6.90 -9.61
N ILE A 56 -0.68 -6.25 -8.51
CA ILE A 56 -1.06 -6.94 -7.29
C ILE A 56 -2.44 -7.56 -7.45
N LYS A 57 -2.53 -8.86 -7.22
CA LYS A 57 -3.75 -9.65 -7.44
C LYS A 57 -4.14 -10.43 -6.20
N ASN A 58 -5.35 -11.00 -6.24
CA ASN A 58 -5.84 -11.87 -5.18
C ASN A 58 -4.81 -12.96 -4.88
N GLY A 59 -4.51 -13.14 -3.62
CA GLY A 59 -3.55 -14.15 -3.17
C GLY A 59 -2.12 -13.68 -3.08
N ASP A 60 -1.81 -12.51 -3.65
CA ASP A 60 -0.46 -11.99 -3.57
C ASP A 60 -0.11 -11.51 -2.16
N LYS A 61 1.10 -11.81 -1.75
CA LYS A 61 1.63 -11.31 -0.48
C LYS A 61 2.41 -10.04 -0.73
N ILE A 62 2.08 -9.00 0.01
CA ILE A 62 2.76 -7.71 -0.12
C ILE A 62 3.35 -7.30 1.22
N VAL A 63 4.38 -6.48 1.14
CA VAL A 63 5.04 -5.91 2.32
C VAL A 63 4.91 -4.40 2.22
N VAL A 64 4.34 -3.80 3.26
CA VAL A 64 4.17 -2.35 3.32
C VAL A 64 5.18 -1.80 4.32
N THR A 65 6.03 -0.89 3.86
CA THR A 65 7.05 -0.25 4.69
C THR A 65 6.71 1.22 4.86
N ILE A 66 6.79 1.71 6.08
CA ILE A 66 6.40 3.07 6.43
C ILE A 66 7.55 3.70 7.22
N ASP A 67 8.06 4.83 6.73
CA ASP A 67 9.22 5.48 7.32
C ASP A 67 9.02 6.99 7.38
N GLY A 68 9.01 7.54 8.58
CA GLY A 68 8.87 8.98 8.78
C GLY A 68 8.18 9.34 10.08
N PRO A 69 8.01 10.66 10.33
CA PRO A 69 7.44 11.14 11.60
C PRO A 69 6.02 10.66 11.87
N ALA A 70 5.23 10.42 10.83
CA ALA A 70 3.84 10.00 10.99
C ALA A 70 3.67 8.48 10.87
N GLU A 71 4.73 7.71 11.04
CA GLU A 71 4.68 6.27 10.74
C GLU A 71 3.68 5.49 11.59
N ASN A 72 3.49 5.85 12.86
CA ASN A 72 2.52 5.14 13.70
C ASN A 72 1.09 5.36 13.23
N SER A 73 0.73 6.61 12.96
CA SER A 73 -0.60 6.95 12.43
C SER A 73 -0.82 6.33 11.06
N ALA A 74 0.19 6.41 10.19
CA ALA A 74 0.09 5.85 8.85
C ALA A 74 -0.08 4.33 8.89
N LEU A 75 0.65 3.63 9.78
CA LEU A 75 0.52 2.19 9.93
C LEU A 75 -0.93 1.81 10.25
N PHE A 76 -1.52 2.48 11.24
CA PHE A 76 -2.88 2.19 11.65
C PHE A 76 -3.88 2.40 10.50
N ASN A 77 -3.77 3.54 9.83
CA ASN A 77 -4.69 3.88 8.75
C ASN A 77 -4.51 3.00 7.52
N LEU A 78 -3.28 2.63 7.20
CA LEU A 78 -3.01 1.76 6.06
C LEU A 78 -3.48 0.34 6.31
N ARG A 79 -3.25 -0.19 7.51
CA ARG A 79 -3.76 -1.53 7.84
C ARG A 79 -5.27 -1.58 7.75
N SER A 80 -5.95 -0.57 8.29
CA SER A 80 -7.42 -0.49 8.19
C SER A 80 -7.85 -0.43 6.73
N PHE A 81 -7.15 0.34 5.91
CA PHE A 81 -7.46 0.44 4.49
C PHE A 81 -7.36 -0.91 3.79
N PHE A 82 -6.26 -1.63 4.03
CA PHE A 82 -6.08 -2.93 3.40
C PHE A 82 -7.12 -3.93 3.87
N GLU A 83 -7.41 -3.95 5.17
CA GLU A 83 -8.41 -4.87 5.71
C GLU A 83 -9.81 -4.59 5.16
N ASP A 84 -10.13 -3.33 4.91
CA ASP A 84 -11.46 -2.95 4.42
C ASP A 84 -11.60 -3.10 2.91
N ASN A 85 -10.52 -3.01 2.15
CA ASN A 85 -10.58 -2.93 0.68
C ASN A 85 -9.89 -4.08 -0.05
N LEU A 86 -8.97 -4.74 0.57
CA LEU A 86 -8.12 -5.74 -0.08
C LEU A 86 -8.13 -7.07 0.64
#